data_61b5156616da53cf3c348fe300a6ae2c
#
_entry.id   61b5156616da53cf3c348fe300a6ae2c
#
_cell.length_a   1.000
_cell.length_b   1.000
_cell.length_c   1.000
_cell.angle_alpha   90.00
_cell.angle_beta   90.00
_cell.angle_gamma   90.00
#
_symmetry.space_group_name_H-M   'P 1'
#
loop_
_entity.id
_entity.type
_entity.pdbx_description
1 polymer ?
#
loop_
_entity_poly.entity_id
_entity_poly.type
_entity_poly.pdbx_seq_one_letter_code
_entity_poly.pdbx_strand_id
1 'polypeptide(L)'
;MSRIPLPYNPKVMDLFRNPKNLGKMDDATVVAVAGNPACGDMITFYLKITPQDIIEKASFESYGCAANIATSSIVTEMIKGLSLEQAWIDITWKKVTEEIGGLPSVKFHCGVLAVGALKRAVRQYFKEKGVAAPSWMPAEHTFEEKQALEEEELSKTLSKRLKIEDEKKAEK
;
A
#
# COMPACT_ATOMS: atom_id res chain seq x y z
N MET A 1 6.88 2.54 -37.16
CA MET A 1 6.87 1.78 -35.87
C MET A 1 5.53 1.98 -35.19
N SER A 2 4.77 0.93 -35.04
CA SER A 2 3.54 0.96 -34.24
C SER A 2 3.93 1.18 -32.77
N ARG A 3 3.70 2.39 -32.25
CA ARG A 3 3.82 2.64 -30.80
C ARG A 3 2.60 2.01 -30.16
N ILE A 4 2.76 0.89 -29.50
CA ILE A 4 1.72 0.36 -28.62
C ILE A 4 1.51 1.43 -27.53
N PRO A 5 0.30 2.02 -27.41
CA PRO A 5 0.05 3.00 -26.37
C PRO A 5 0.31 2.36 -25.00
N LEU A 6 1.07 3.01 -24.15
CA LEU A 6 1.21 2.57 -22.78
C LEU A 6 -0.18 2.55 -22.12
N PRO A 7 -0.53 1.52 -21.34
CA PRO A 7 -1.86 1.39 -20.75
C PRO A 7 -2.12 2.41 -19.64
N TYR A 8 -1.15 3.27 -19.34
CA TYR A 8 -1.20 4.27 -18.27
C TYR A 8 -1.38 5.67 -18.82
N ASN A 9 -2.18 6.47 -18.11
CA ASN A 9 -2.32 7.90 -18.41
C ASN A 9 -1.03 8.68 -18.09
N PRO A 10 -0.89 9.94 -18.60
CA PRO A 10 0.31 10.74 -18.38
C PRO A 10 0.65 10.99 -16.91
N LYS A 11 -0.34 11.12 -16.01
CA LYS A 11 -0.11 11.37 -14.58
C LYS A 11 0.51 10.16 -13.89
N VAL A 12 0.03 8.95 -14.21
CA VAL A 12 0.65 7.71 -13.73
C VAL A 12 2.09 7.59 -14.20
N MET A 13 2.35 7.91 -15.47
CA MET A 13 3.70 7.84 -16.02
C MET A 13 4.63 8.90 -15.43
N ASP A 14 4.13 10.10 -15.14
CA ASP A 14 4.91 11.13 -14.46
C ASP A 14 5.27 10.73 -13.03
N LEU A 15 4.30 10.25 -12.25
CA LEU A 15 4.53 9.77 -10.88
C LEU A 15 5.43 8.52 -10.83
N PHE A 16 5.46 7.71 -11.88
CA PHE A 16 6.39 6.61 -12.00
C PHE A 16 7.83 7.09 -12.27
N ARG A 17 8.00 8.07 -13.17
CA ARG A 17 9.33 8.62 -13.52
C ARG A 17 9.90 9.54 -12.44
N ASN A 18 9.03 10.31 -11.80
CA ASN A 18 9.36 11.31 -10.79
C ASN A 18 8.53 11.07 -9.51
N PRO A 19 8.71 9.93 -8.84
CA PRO A 19 7.90 9.59 -7.67
C PRO A 19 8.15 10.58 -6.53
N LYS A 20 7.07 10.99 -5.86
CA LYS A 20 7.14 11.81 -4.67
C LYS A 20 7.39 10.91 -3.45
N ASN A 21 8.25 11.37 -2.55
CA ASN A 21 8.53 10.71 -1.27
C ASN A 21 9.04 9.26 -1.39
N LEU A 22 9.71 8.93 -2.48
CA LEU A 22 10.37 7.64 -2.62
C LEU A 22 11.60 7.58 -1.72
N GLY A 23 11.72 6.51 -0.95
CA GLY A 23 12.89 6.21 -0.13
C GLY A 23 12.56 5.93 1.33
N LYS A 24 13.55 5.38 2.01
CA LYS A 24 13.52 5.09 3.44
C LYS A 24 13.49 6.38 4.27
N MET A 25 12.81 6.31 5.42
CA MET A 25 12.80 7.37 6.42
C MET A 25 13.33 6.81 7.75
N ASP A 26 14.53 7.24 8.15
CA ASP A 26 15.19 6.71 9.35
C ASP A 26 14.52 7.16 10.67
N ASP A 27 13.84 8.29 10.67
CA ASP A 27 13.11 8.84 11.82
C ASP A 27 11.58 8.58 11.79
N ALA A 28 11.17 7.54 11.05
CA ALA A 28 9.77 7.14 11.00
C ALA A 28 9.26 6.70 12.38
N THR A 29 8.04 7.09 12.72
CA THR A 29 7.35 6.64 13.94
C THR A 29 6.86 5.20 13.78
N VAL A 30 6.42 4.84 12.58
CA VAL A 30 6.00 3.48 12.22
C VAL A 30 6.44 3.13 10.81
N VAL A 31 6.81 1.87 10.63
CA VAL A 31 7.18 1.27 9.34
C VAL A 31 6.30 0.04 9.13
N ALA A 32 5.61 -0.03 8.02
CA ALA A 32 4.76 -1.17 7.68
C ALA A 32 5.06 -1.67 6.28
N VAL A 33 5.24 -2.98 6.17
CA VAL A 33 5.41 -3.69 4.89
C VAL A 33 4.12 -4.38 4.55
N ALA A 34 3.64 -4.22 3.33
CA ALA A 34 2.50 -4.94 2.82
C ALA A 34 2.73 -5.39 1.38
N GLY A 35 2.18 -6.54 1.03
CA GLY A 35 2.33 -7.13 -0.28
C GLY A 35 1.05 -7.78 -0.80
N ASN A 36 0.98 -7.94 -2.11
CA ASN A 36 -0.08 -8.68 -2.76
C ASN A 36 0.49 -9.97 -3.37
N PRO A 37 0.09 -11.16 -2.86
CA PRO A 37 0.63 -12.43 -3.33
C PRO A 37 0.20 -12.80 -4.76
N ALA A 38 -0.81 -12.11 -5.31
CA ALA A 38 -1.29 -12.37 -6.66
C ALA A 38 -0.38 -11.76 -7.74
N CYS A 39 0.18 -10.56 -7.49
CA CYS A 39 1.06 -9.86 -8.42
C CYS A 39 2.53 -9.79 -7.97
N GLY A 40 2.82 -10.15 -6.71
CA GLY A 40 4.17 -10.07 -6.15
C GLY A 40 4.63 -8.64 -5.80
N ASP A 41 3.75 -7.65 -5.91
CA ASP A 41 4.05 -6.27 -5.55
C ASP A 41 4.16 -6.13 -4.03
N MET A 42 5.13 -5.36 -3.57
CA MET A 42 5.35 -5.02 -2.16
C MET A 42 5.55 -3.53 -1.99
N ILE A 43 5.03 -3.00 -0.88
CA ILE A 43 5.18 -1.60 -0.47
C ILE A 43 5.65 -1.58 0.98
N THR A 44 6.63 -0.73 1.26
CA THR A 44 6.99 -0.33 2.62
C THR A 44 6.59 1.12 2.81
N PHE A 45 5.69 1.41 3.75
CA PHE A 45 5.37 2.77 4.17
C PHE A 45 6.13 3.15 5.43
N TYR A 46 6.65 4.35 5.41
CA TYR A 46 7.30 5.03 6.53
C TYR A 46 6.47 6.25 6.89
N LEU A 47 5.92 6.30 8.09
CA LEU A 47 5.13 7.43 8.57
C LEU A 47 5.79 8.07 9.78
N LYS A 48 5.94 9.38 9.75
CA LYS A 48 6.27 10.18 10.93
C LYS A 48 4.99 10.81 11.46
N ILE A 49 4.63 10.44 12.68
CA ILE A 49 3.36 10.79 13.30
C ILE A 49 3.66 11.63 14.55
N THR A 50 2.97 12.77 14.69
CA THR A 50 3.09 13.66 15.83
C THR A 50 2.39 13.06 17.07
N PRO A 51 2.67 13.57 18.29
CA PRO A 51 1.94 13.16 19.49
C PRO A 51 0.41 13.39 19.43
N GLN A 52 -0.05 14.25 18.51
CA GLN A 52 -1.48 14.54 18.25
C GLN A 52 -2.08 13.65 17.16
N ASP A 53 -1.40 12.55 16.81
CA ASP A 53 -1.82 11.61 15.78
C ASP A 53 -2.02 12.26 14.39
N ILE A 54 -1.16 13.23 14.04
CA ILE A 54 -1.10 13.86 12.72
C ILE A 54 0.08 13.27 11.93
N ILE A 55 -0.14 12.94 10.67
CA ILE A 55 0.92 12.48 9.77
C ILE A 55 1.75 13.69 9.32
N GLU A 56 2.91 13.86 9.92
CA GLU A 56 3.84 14.95 9.59
C GLU A 56 4.57 14.70 8.29
N LYS A 57 5.07 13.47 8.10
CA LYS A 57 5.79 13.03 6.90
C LYS A 57 5.40 11.61 6.52
N ALA A 58 5.49 11.33 5.25
CA ALA A 58 5.31 9.99 4.70
C ALA A 58 6.30 9.74 3.58
N SER A 59 6.87 8.55 3.53
CA SER A 59 7.67 8.07 2.40
C SER A 59 7.40 6.59 2.17
N PHE A 60 7.89 6.07 1.06
CA PHE A 60 7.69 4.67 0.71
C PHE A 60 8.87 4.10 -0.08
N GLU A 61 9.00 2.80 0.00
CA GLU A 61 9.76 1.98 -0.93
C GLU A 61 8.80 0.99 -1.60
N SER A 62 9.06 0.63 -2.84
CA SER A 62 8.20 -0.27 -3.61
C SER A 62 9.02 -1.24 -4.45
N TYR A 63 8.60 -2.49 -4.41
CA TYR A 63 8.97 -3.52 -5.37
C TYR A 63 7.71 -3.89 -6.16
N GLY A 64 7.52 -3.26 -7.32
CA GLY A 64 6.29 -3.45 -8.07
C GLY A 64 6.28 -2.72 -9.41
N CYS A 65 5.11 -2.72 -10.04
CA CYS A 65 4.92 -2.10 -11.35
C CYS A 65 4.81 -0.57 -11.27
N ALA A 66 4.81 0.08 -12.43
CA ALA A 66 4.65 1.53 -12.51
C ALA A 66 3.40 2.06 -11.80
N ALA A 67 2.28 1.32 -11.87
CA ALA A 67 1.05 1.69 -11.15
C ALA A 67 1.21 1.60 -9.63
N ASN A 68 1.96 0.61 -9.12
CA ASN A 68 2.25 0.48 -7.70
C ASN A 68 3.07 1.69 -7.19
N ILE A 69 4.12 2.06 -7.91
CA ILE A 69 4.96 3.23 -7.56
C ILE A 69 4.13 4.51 -7.63
N ALA A 70 3.33 4.70 -8.68
CA ALA A 70 2.50 5.90 -8.84
C ALA A 70 1.43 6.01 -7.75
N THR A 71 0.73 4.93 -7.41
CA THR A 71 -0.28 4.93 -6.34
C THR A 71 0.31 5.16 -4.97
N SER A 72 1.45 4.56 -4.66
CA SER A 72 2.17 4.80 -3.39
C SER A 72 2.65 6.24 -3.29
N SER A 73 3.18 6.79 -4.39
CA SER A 73 3.60 8.18 -4.47
C SER A 73 2.46 9.15 -4.16
N ILE A 74 1.31 8.99 -4.81
CA ILE A 74 0.17 9.88 -4.58
C ILE A 74 -0.43 9.72 -3.19
N VAL A 75 -0.51 8.50 -2.66
CA VAL A 75 -0.99 8.27 -1.29
C VAL A 75 -0.13 9.01 -0.28
N THR A 76 1.20 8.94 -0.40
CA THR A 76 2.10 9.66 0.52
C THR A 76 1.93 11.17 0.45
N GLU A 77 1.57 11.74 -0.71
CA GLU A 77 1.24 13.16 -0.83
C GLU A 77 -0.12 13.50 -0.20
N MET A 78 -1.13 12.65 -0.43
CA MET A 78 -2.49 12.89 0.06
C MET A 78 -2.62 12.85 1.57
N ILE A 79 -1.80 12.05 2.26
CA ILE A 79 -1.93 11.82 3.72
C ILE A 79 -1.16 12.82 4.57
N LYS A 80 -0.23 13.59 4.00
CA LYS A 80 0.54 14.58 4.76
C LYS A 80 -0.38 15.64 5.36
N GLY A 81 -0.21 15.92 6.64
CA GLY A 81 -1.01 16.89 7.38
C GLY A 81 -2.38 16.38 7.83
N LEU A 82 -2.79 15.19 7.43
CA LEU A 82 -4.03 14.58 7.92
C LEU A 82 -3.83 13.94 9.28
N SER A 83 -4.90 13.93 10.08
CA SER A 83 -4.97 13.04 11.25
C SER A 83 -5.04 11.57 10.79
N LEU A 84 -4.68 10.65 11.66
CA LEU A 84 -4.80 9.22 11.37
C LEU A 84 -6.25 8.81 11.08
N GLU A 85 -7.22 9.43 11.77
CA GLU A 85 -8.64 9.22 11.51
C GLU A 85 -9.04 9.68 10.10
N GLN A 86 -8.64 10.89 9.70
CA GLN A 86 -8.91 11.41 8.35
C GLN A 86 -8.23 10.54 7.28
N ALA A 87 -6.97 10.15 7.50
CA ALA A 87 -6.26 9.27 6.56
C ALA A 87 -6.96 7.90 6.43
N TRP A 88 -7.49 7.36 7.52
CA TRP A 88 -8.22 6.09 7.52
C TRP A 88 -9.55 6.17 6.78
N ILE A 89 -10.34 7.23 7.02
CA ILE A 89 -11.69 7.38 6.50
C ILE A 89 -11.68 7.92 5.06
N ASP A 90 -10.88 8.94 4.79
CA ASP A 90 -10.94 9.71 3.55
C ASP A 90 -10.08 9.11 2.42
N ILE A 91 -9.02 8.39 2.75
CA ILE A 91 -8.15 7.79 1.74
C ILE A 91 -8.65 6.40 1.37
N THR A 92 -9.44 6.35 0.31
CA THR A 92 -9.97 5.12 -0.27
C THR A 92 -9.25 4.79 -1.58
N TRP A 93 -9.23 3.52 -1.97
CA TRP A 93 -8.63 3.11 -3.24
C TRP A 93 -9.32 3.77 -4.45
N LYS A 94 -10.61 4.06 -4.37
CA LYS A 94 -11.36 4.81 -5.40
C LYS A 94 -10.83 6.23 -5.52
N LYS A 95 -10.71 6.94 -4.40
CA LYS A 95 -10.19 8.30 -4.37
C LYS A 95 -8.75 8.38 -4.89
N VAL A 96 -7.90 7.42 -4.50
CA VAL A 96 -6.52 7.32 -5.02
C VAL A 96 -6.53 7.12 -6.53
N THR A 97 -7.37 6.23 -7.04
CA THR A 97 -7.49 5.96 -8.48
C THR A 97 -7.99 7.19 -9.25
N GLU A 98 -8.96 7.91 -8.71
CA GLU A 98 -9.45 9.18 -9.29
C GLU A 98 -8.37 10.25 -9.31
N GLU A 99 -7.63 10.39 -8.20
CA GLU A 99 -6.57 11.40 -8.06
C GLU A 99 -5.43 11.21 -9.07
N ILE A 100 -5.10 10.00 -9.44
CA ILE A 100 -4.10 9.72 -10.48
C ILE A 100 -4.67 9.69 -11.91
N GLY A 101 -5.94 10.06 -12.08
CA GLY A 101 -6.60 10.12 -13.39
C GLY A 101 -7.07 8.79 -13.95
N GLY A 102 -7.20 7.77 -13.10
CA GLY A 102 -7.64 6.42 -13.44
C GLY A 102 -6.50 5.42 -13.64
N LEU A 103 -6.84 4.15 -13.46
CA LEU A 103 -5.98 2.99 -13.71
C LEU A 103 -6.67 2.04 -14.69
N PRO A 104 -5.90 1.29 -15.52
CA PRO A 104 -6.46 0.16 -16.25
C PRO A 104 -7.14 -0.82 -15.30
N SER A 105 -8.24 -1.44 -15.75
CA SER A 105 -9.02 -2.37 -14.91
C SER A 105 -8.19 -3.51 -14.31
N VAL A 106 -7.18 -3.98 -15.05
CA VAL A 106 -6.22 -4.99 -14.57
C VAL A 106 -5.24 -4.50 -13.51
N LYS A 107 -5.22 -3.19 -13.22
CA LYS A 107 -4.30 -2.53 -12.28
C LYS A 107 -4.99 -1.85 -11.08
N PHE A 108 -6.30 -1.98 -10.94
CA PHE A 108 -7.02 -1.40 -9.80
C PHE A 108 -6.49 -1.89 -8.44
N HIS A 109 -5.99 -3.12 -8.38
CA HIS A 109 -5.39 -3.69 -7.19
C HIS A 109 -4.18 -2.91 -6.66
N CYS A 110 -3.49 -2.12 -7.49
CA CYS A 110 -2.38 -1.27 -7.03
C CYS A 110 -2.88 -0.17 -6.09
N GLY A 111 -4.03 0.44 -6.39
CA GLY A 111 -4.68 1.40 -5.48
C GLY A 111 -5.16 0.73 -4.18
N VAL A 112 -5.73 -0.46 -4.28
CA VAL A 112 -6.16 -1.26 -3.12
C VAL A 112 -4.97 -1.61 -2.24
N LEU A 113 -3.85 -2.05 -2.82
CA LEU A 113 -2.63 -2.37 -2.09
C LEU A 113 -2.05 -1.16 -1.36
N ALA A 114 -1.96 -0.02 -2.03
CA ALA A 114 -1.41 1.20 -1.43
C ALA A 114 -2.26 1.68 -0.22
N VAL A 115 -3.58 1.67 -0.35
CA VAL A 115 -4.48 2.03 0.76
C VAL A 115 -4.46 0.96 1.86
N GLY A 116 -4.39 -0.31 1.51
CA GLY A 116 -4.25 -1.39 2.49
C GLY A 116 -2.96 -1.28 3.29
N ALA A 117 -1.84 -0.96 2.63
CA ALA A 117 -0.56 -0.72 3.31
C ALA A 117 -0.62 0.48 4.26
N LEU A 118 -1.29 1.58 3.86
CA LEU A 118 -1.54 2.72 4.74
C LEU A 118 -2.35 2.31 5.97
N LYS A 119 -3.45 1.60 5.80
CA LYS A 119 -4.30 1.13 6.90
C LYS A 119 -3.55 0.17 7.84
N ARG A 120 -2.73 -0.71 7.29
CA ARG A 120 -1.83 -1.58 8.07
C ARG A 120 -0.84 -0.75 8.90
N ALA A 121 -0.25 0.28 8.33
CA ALA A 121 0.66 1.18 9.04
C ALA A 121 -0.04 1.91 10.20
N VAL A 122 -1.24 2.42 9.99
CA VAL A 122 -2.04 3.07 11.04
C VAL A 122 -2.38 2.08 12.16
N ARG A 123 -2.81 0.88 11.81
CA ARG A 123 -3.12 -0.18 12.79
C ARG A 123 -1.90 -0.58 13.59
N GLN A 124 -0.76 -0.77 12.94
CA GLN A 124 0.51 -1.09 13.58
C GLN A 124 0.97 0.00 14.55
N TYR A 125 0.79 1.28 14.18
CA TYR A 125 1.11 2.40 15.06
C TYR A 125 0.38 2.31 16.40
N PHE A 126 -0.94 2.09 16.41
CA PHE A 126 -1.71 1.94 17.65
C PHE A 126 -1.31 0.71 18.44
N LYS A 127 -1.01 -0.40 17.75
CA LYS A 127 -0.52 -1.63 18.38
C LYS A 127 0.83 -1.41 19.07
N GLU A 128 1.78 -0.76 18.41
CA GLU A 128 3.11 -0.46 18.97
C GLU A 128 3.04 0.56 20.12
N LYS A 129 2.11 1.51 20.04
CA LYS A 129 1.85 2.49 21.09
C LYS A 129 1.22 1.84 22.34
N GLY A 130 0.70 0.61 22.22
CA GLY A 130 0.08 -0.12 23.33
C GLY A 130 -1.24 0.46 23.81
N VAL A 131 -1.95 1.22 22.96
CA VAL A 131 -3.26 1.79 23.25
C VAL A 131 -4.36 1.02 22.53
N ALA A 132 -5.59 1.12 23.08
CA ALA A 132 -6.75 0.50 22.44
C ALA A 132 -7.00 1.12 21.06
N ALA A 133 -7.51 0.28 20.13
CA ALA A 133 -7.93 0.74 18.82
C ALA A 133 -9.01 1.83 18.94
N PRO A 134 -8.87 2.97 18.23
CA PRO A 134 -9.90 3.99 18.21
C PRO A 134 -11.24 3.48 17.69
N SER A 135 -12.33 4.11 18.07
CA SER A 135 -13.69 3.70 17.67
C SER A 135 -13.94 3.74 16.16
N TRP A 136 -13.22 4.58 15.43
CA TRP A 136 -13.31 4.68 13.97
C TRP A 136 -12.53 3.58 13.23
N MET A 137 -11.67 2.84 13.93
CA MET A 137 -10.91 1.72 13.35
C MET A 137 -11.56 0.40 13.74
N PRO A 138 -12.12 -0.37 12.78
CA PRO A 138 -12.76 -1.63 13.09
C PRO A 138 -11.75 -2.66 13.62
N ALA A 139 -12.22 -3.56 14.49
CA ALA A 139 -11.39 -4.64 15.03
C ALA A 139 -10.94 -5.61 13.91
N GLU A 140 -11.83 -5.89 12.95
CA GLU A 140 -11.51 -6.71 11.79
C GLU A 140 -10.77 -5.91 10.72
N HIS A 141 -9.92 -6.59 9.95
CA HIS A 141 -9.23 -6.00 8.81
C HIS A 141 -10.24 -5.60 7.73
N THR A 142 -10.07 -4.41 7.17
CA THR A 142 -10.85 -3.92 6.03
C THR A 142 -10.56 -4.74 4.77
N PHE A 143 -11.37 -4.54 3.73
CA PHE A 143 -11.13 -5.18 2.43
C PHE A 143 -9.71 -4.88 1.91
N GLU A 144 -9.28 -3.64 1.96
CA GLU A 144 -7.96 -3.23 1.49
C GLU A 144 -6.83 -3.87 2.30
N GLU A 145 -6.97 -3.96 3.63
CA GLU A 145 -5.98 -4.65 4.48
C GLU A 145 -5.89 -6.14 4.15
N LYS A 146 -7.00 -6.79 3.87
CA LYS A 146 -7.02 -8.21 3.47
C LYS A 146 -6.35 -8.46 2.12
N GLN A 147 -6.31 -7.48 1.24
CA GLN A 147 -5.61 -7.55 -0.04
C GLN A 147 -4.13 -7.12 0.07
N ALA A 148 -3.77 -6.42 1.12
CA ALA A 148 -2.41 -5.95 1.43
C ALA A 148 -1.88 -6.75 2.63
N LEU A 149 -1.33 -7.93 2.38
CA LEU A 149 -0.85 -8.82 3.43
C LEU A 149 0.46 -8.31 4.05
N GLU A 150 0.58 -8.42 5.36
CA GLU A 150 1.84 -8.22 6.07
C GLU A 150 2.87 -9.29 5.68
N GLU A 151 4.15 -9.00 5.92
CA GLU A 151 5.25 -9.87 5.51
C GLU A 151 5.08 -11.32 6.00
N GLU A 152 4.68 -11.52 7.24
CA GLU A 152 4.46 -12.86 7.81
C GLU A 152 3.29 -13.59 7.14
N GLU A 153 2.17 -12.90 6.90
CA GLU A 153 1.00 -13.45 6.21
C GLU A 153 1.33 -13.78 4.75
N LEU A 154 2.08 -12.90 4.10
CA LEU A 154 2.55 -13.08 2.73
C LEU A 154 3.45 -14.31 2.63
N SER A 155 4.43 -14.44 3.52
CA SER A 155 5.34 -15.58 3.58
C SER A 155 4.59 -16.90 3.77
N LYS A 156 3.65 -16.96 4.72
CA LYS A 156 2.80 -18.14 4.93
C LYS A 156 1.96 -18.50 3.70
N THR A 157 1.40 -17.51 3.03
CA THR A 157 0.58 -17.71 1.83
C THR A 157 1.42 -18.24 0.67
N LEU A 158 2.61 -17.69 0.44
CA LEU A 158 3.53 -18.12 -0.60
C LEU A 158 4.06 -19.53 -0.34
N SER A 159 4.45 -19.83 0.90
CA SER A 159 4.91 -21.16 1.31
C SER A 159 3.85 -22.25 1.11
N LYS A 160 2.59 -21.92 1.40
CA LYS A 160 1.45 -22.83 1.18
C LYS A 160 1.22 -23.10 -0.32
N ARG A 161 1.32 -22.06 -1.16
CA ARG A 161 1.19 -22.21 -2.61
C ARG A 161 2.30 -23.08 -3.21
N LEU A 162 3.56 -22.87 -2.82
CA LEU A 162 4.68 -23.68 -3.27
C LEU A 162 4.50 -25.16 -2.93
N LYS A 163 4.07 -25.49 -1.72
CA LYS A 163 3.78 -26.87 -1.32
C LYS A 163 2.71 -27.52 -2.21
N ILE A 164 1.62 -26.80 -2.50
CA ILE A 164 0.54 -27.29 -3.37
C ILE A 164 1.05 -27.53 -4.81
N GLU A 165 1.92 -26.66 -5.32
CA GLU A 165 2.51 -26.82 -6.65
C GLU A 165 3.44 -28.04 -6.73
N ASP A 166 4.25 -28.27 -5.69
CA ASP A 166 5.13 -29.43 -5.61
C ASP A 166 4.37 -30.75 -5.51
N GLU A 167 3.27 -30.79 -4.70
CA GLU A 167 2.38 -31.92 -4.62
C GLU A 167 1.74 -32.25 -5.97
N LYS A 168 1.23 -31.25 -6.70
CA LYS A 168 0.67 -31.42 -8.05
C LYS A 168 1.69 -31.89 -9.10
N LYS A 169 2.96 -31.57 -8.93
CA LYS A 169 4.03 -32.07 -9.81
C LYS A 169 4.42 -33.51 -9.51
N ALA A 170 4.31 -33.92 -8.25
CA ALA A 170 4.62 -35.28 -7.83
C ALA A 170 3.54 -36.31 -8.24
N GLU A 171 2.30 -35.86 -8.49
CA GLU A 171 1.19 -36.68 -8.97
C GLU A 171 1.12 -36.87 -10.49
N LYS A 172 2.03 -36.25 -11.25
CA LYS A 172 2.14 -36.39 -12.73
C LYS A 172 3.33 -37.25 -13.13
#